data_ffe046a5e76289a96d3853b1f3c3419a
#
_entry.id   ffe046a5e76289a96d3853b1f3c3419a
#
_cell.length_a   1.000
_cell.length_b   1.000
_cell.length_c   1.000
_cell.angle_alpha   90.00
_cell.angle_beta   90.00
_cell.angle_gamma   90.00
#
_symmetry.space_group_name_H-M   'P 1'
#
loop_
_entity.id
_entity.type
_entity.pdbx_description
1 polymer ?
#
loop_
_entity_poly.entity_id
_entity_poly.type
_entity_poly.pdbx_seq_one_letter_code
_entity_poly.pdbx_strand_id
1 'polypeptide(L)'
;MTIIIPLFPLNGVIFFPNSQLPLNIFEEKYLEMIDYSLSTNRLIGMIQFNDNKFYKVGCLGKISSFFETEDNRYVINLSGKNYFSINKELPKSKKFILANVKLIDEKKPIIKKNITKFDKDLLINVC
;
A
#
# COMPACT_ATOMS: atom_id res chain seq x y z
N MET A 1 -11.13 -12.02 -5.54
CA MET A 1 -10.27 -12.53 -4.47
C MET A 1 -9.98 -11.43 -3.46
N THR A 2 -10.09 -11.75 -2.19
CA THR A 2 -9.80 -10.81 -1.13
C THR A 2 -8.63 -11.31 -0.27
N ILE A 3 -7.85 -10.38 0.25
CA ILE A 3 -6.74 -10.68 1.14
C ILE A 3 -6.72 -9.66 2.27
N ILE A 4 -6.05 -10.00 3.35
CA ILE A 4 -5.85 -9.09 4.47
C ILE A 4 -4.41 -8.61 4.43
N ILE A 5 -4.25 -7.29 4.38
CA ILE A 5 -2.93 -6.67 4.30
C ILE A 5 -2.86 -5.44 5.21
N PRO A 6 -1.66 -5.06 5.67
CA PRO A 6 -1.49 -3.78 6.32
C PRO A 6 -1.53 -2.65 5.31
N LEU A 7 -2.04 -1.50 5.72
CA LEU A 7 -2.11 -0.31 4.89
C LEU A 7 -1.04 0.69 5.30
N PHE A 8 -0.31 1.21 4.33
CA PHE A 8 0.70 2.23 4.53
C PHE A 8 0.23 3.50 3.83
N PRO A 9 -0.02 4.59 4.57
CA PRO A 9 -0.47 5.82 3.94
C PRO A 9 0.68 6.52 3.22
N LEU A 10 0.39 7.00 2.01
CA LEU A 10 1.32 7.78 1.20
C LEU A 10 0.80 9.21 1.09
N ASN A 11 1.72 10.15 1.14
CA ASN A 11 1.41 11.55 0.91
C ASN A 11 2.37 12.10 -0.13
N GLY A 12 1.84 12.44 -1.30
CA GLY A 12 2.64 13.05 -2.34
C GLY A 12 3.54 12.11 -3.14
N VAL A 13 3.38 10.80 -2.98
CA VAL A 13 4.17 9.81 -3.71
C VAL A 13 3.24 8.94 -4.54
N ILE A 14 3.59 8.73 -5.81
CA ILE A 14 2.81 7.89 -6.71
C ILE A 14 3.42 6.49 -6.74
N PHE A 15 2.57 5.49 -6.55
CA PHE A 15 2.97 4.09 -6.61
C PHE A 15 1.95 3.34 -7.45
N PHE A 16 2.42 2.53 -8.39
CA PHE A 16 1.55 1.84 -9.35
C PHE A 16 2.15 0.49 -9.74
N PRO A 17 1.37 -0.39 -10.37
CA PRO A 17 1.87 -1.72 -10.77
C PRO A 17 3.13 -1.60 -11.64
N ASN A 18 4.06 -2.50 -11.41
CA ASN A 18 5.35 -2.59 -12.09
C ASN A 18 6.31 -1.46 -11.74
N SER A 19 5.97 -0.61 -10.77
CA SER A 19 6.90 0.40 -10.29
C SER A 19 7.67 -0.13 -9.08
N GLN A 20 8.71 0.59 -8.69
CA GLN A 20 9.54 0.27 -7.54
C GLN A 20 9.55 1.47 -6.61
N LEU A 21 9.46 1.22 -5.32
CA LEU A 21 9.46 2.30 -4.33
C LEU A 21 10.37 1.93 -3.16
N PRO A 22 11.54 2.57 -3.08
CA PRO A 22 12.40 2.39 -1.91
C PRO A 22 11.87 3.21 -0.75
N LEU A 23 11.86 2.62 0.44
CA LEU A 23 11.38 3.28 1.65
C LEU A 23 12.37 3.10 2.77
N ASN A 24 12.52 4.14 3.57
CA ASN A 24 13.32 4.12 4.79
C ASN A 24 12.34 4.26 5.96
N ILE A 25 12.15 3.17 6.70
CA ILE A 25 11.14 3.09 7.74
C ILE A 25 11.79 3.30 9.10
N PHE A 26 11.30 4.25 9.87
CA PHE A 26 11.84 4.54 11.20
C PHE A 26 10.77 4.67 12.29
N GLU A 27 9.50 4.91 11.92
CA GLU A 27 8.44 5.00 12.92
C GLU A 27 8.08 3.61 13.45
N GLU A 28 7.94 3.51 14.77
CA GLU A 28 7.71 2.23 15.44
C GLU A 28 6.52 1.46 14.87
N LYS A 29 5.40 2.15 14.63
CA LYS A 29 4.22 1.48 14.11
C LYS A 29 4.45 0.88 12.72
N TYR A 30 5.31 1.48 11.92
CA TYR A 30 5.62 0.98 10.59
C TYR A 30 6.72 -0.08 10.61
N LEU A 31 7.64 0.00 11.59
CA LEU A 31 8.58 -1.10 11.81
C LEU A 31 7.81 -2.37 12.17
N GLU A 32 6.82 -2.27 13.03
CA GLU A 32 5.98 -3.41 13.37
C GLU A 32 5.18 -3.91 12.16
N MET A 33 4.73 -2.99 11.32
CA MET A 33 4.02 -3.35 10.09
C MET A 33 4.92 -4.17 9.15
N ILE A 34 6.17 -3.75 8.99
CA ILE A 34 7.13 -4.49 8.17
C ILE A 34 7.39 -5.87 8.76
N ASP A 35 7.58 -5.96 10.08
CA ASP A 35 7.76 -7.25 10.75
C ASP A 35 6.57 -8.17 10.49
N TYR A 36 5.37 -7.64 10.62
CA TYR A 36 4.16 -8.40 10.34
C TYR A 36 4.13 -8.89 8.89
N SER A 37 4.42 -7.99 7.96
CA SER A 37 4.39 -8.31 6.53
C SER A 37 5.41 -9.39 6.18
N LEU A 38 6.63 -9.27 6.71
CA LEU A 38 7.69 -10.25 6.47
C LEU A 38 7.34 -11.62 7.02
N SER A 39 6.57 -11.69 8.11
CA SER A 39 6.18 -12.96 8.71
C SER A 39 4.92 -13.55 8.08
N THR A 40 4.28 -12.86 7.16
CA THR A 40 3.09 -13.34 6.47
C THR A 40 3.37 -13.49 4.97
N ASN A 41 2.87 -12.59 4.15
CA ASN A 41 2.95 -12.72 2.70
C ASN A 41 3.80 -11.66 2.02
N ARG A 42 4.44 -10.79 2.80
CA ARG A 42 5.27 -9.67 2.32
C ARG A 42 4.51 -8.64 1.51
N LEU A 43 3.20 -8.56 1.70
CA LEU A 43 2.36 -7.62 0.98
C LEU A 43 1.96 -6.45 1.86
N ILE A 44 1.99 -5.26 1.27
CA ILE A 44 1.60 -4.02 1.92
C ILE A 44 0.73 -3.25 0.93
N GLY A 45 -0.37 -2.68 1.43
CA GLY A 45 -1.22 -1.84 0.60
C GLY A 45 -0.82 -0.39 0.73
N MET A 46 -0.31 0.18 -0.35
CA MET A 46 0.05 1.59 -0.39
C MET A 46 -1.18 2.39 -0.79
N ILE A 47 -1.59 3.30 0.07
CA ILE A 47 -2.83 4.03 -0.15
C ILE A 47 -2.60 5.53 0.03
N GLN A 48 -3.19 6.32 -0.87
CA GLN A 48 -3.06 7.77 -0.79
C GLN A 48 -3.89 8.30 0.38
N PHE A 49 -3.36 9.34 0.98
CA PHE A 49 -3.97 9.99 2.12
C PHE A 49 -4.08 11.48 1.83
N ASN A 50 -5.27 12.05 2.01
CA ASN A 50 -5.51 13.46 1.78
C ASN A 50 -6.59 13.97 2.73
N ASP A 51 -6.32 15.06 3.44
CA ASP A 51 -7.27 15.70 4.36
C ASP A 51 -7.86 14.72 5.39
N ASN A 52 -7.00 13.87 5.97
CA ASN A 52 -7.38 12.84 6.95
C ASN A 52 -8.31 11.77 6.39
N LYS A 53 -8.33 11.63 5.08
CA LYS A 53 -9.12 10.59 4.42
C LYS A 53 -8.24 9.72 3.56
N PHE A 54 -8.49 8.42 3.57
CA PHE A 54 -7.85 7.48 2.66
C PHE A 54 -8.69 7.35 1.40
N TYR A 55 -8.03 7.24 0.26
CA TYR A 55 -8.72 6.81 -0.94
C TYR A 55 -9.10 5.34 -0.79
N LYS A 56 -10.16 4.92 -1.46
CA LYS A 56 -10.63 3.54 -1.38
C LYS A 56 -9.86 2.59 -2.27
N VAL A 57 -9.05 3.12 -3.17
CA VAL A 57 -8.23 2.32 -4.09
C VAL A 57 -6.77 2.65 -3.85
N GLY A 58 -5.95 1.62 -3.81
CA GLY A 58 -4.52 1.77 -3.64
C GLY A 58 -3.78 0.78 -4.50
N CYS A 59 -2.47 0.69 -4.30
CA CYS A 59 -1.62 -0.24 -5.04
C CYS A 59 -0.95 -1.21 -4.07
N LEU A 60 -1.08 -2.49 -4.38
CA LEU A 60 -0.44 -3.55 -3.62
C LEU A 60 1.04 -3.55 -3.92
N GLY A 61 1.86 -3.56 -2.87
CA GLY A 61 3.30 -3.68 -3.00
C GLY A 61 3.79 -4.94 -2.31
N LYS A 62 4.80 -5.57 -2.91
CA LYS A 62 5.48 -6.71 -2.30
C LYS A 62 6.87 -6.29 -1.89
N ILE A 63 7.28 -6.66 -0.68
CA ILE A 63 8.64 -6.37 -0.21
C ILE A 63 9.59 -7.26 -0.99
N SER A 64 10.38 -6.66 -1.88
CA SER A 64 11.33 -7.37 -2.73
C SER A 64 12.73 -7.38 -2.13
N SER A 65 13.05 -6.44 -1.25
CA SER A 65 14.31 -6.45 -0.52
C SER A 65 14.13 -5.80 0.84
N PHE A 66 14.95 -6.22 1.78
CA PHE A 66 14.86 -5.78 3.16
C PHE A 66 16.26 -5.70 3.76
N PHE A 67 16.54 -4.61 4.46
CA PHE A 67 17.80 -4.41 5.16
C PHE A 67 17.54 -3.64 6.46
N GLU A 68 18.05 -4.14 7.56
CA GLU A 68 17.95 -3.46 8.85
C GLU A 68 19.26 -2.71 9.11
N THR A 69 19.13 -1.41 9.36
CA THR A 69 20.32 -0.58 9.63
C THR A 69 20.76 -0.72 11.08
N GLU A 70 21.98 -0.25 11.38
CA GLU A 70 22.52 -0.33 12.74
C GLU A 70 21.75 0.52 13.74
N ASP A 71 21.08 1.58 13.26
CA ASP A 71 20.29 2.46 14.12
C ASP A 71 18.81 2.09 14.14
N ASN A 72 18.50 0.81 13.88
CA ASN A 72 17.16 0.23 14.00
C ASN A 72 16.13 0.81 13.04
N ARG A 73 16.56 1.21 11.84
CA ARG A 73 15.66 1.56 10.75
C ARG A 73 15.58 0.41 9.77
N TYR A 74 14.48 0.35 9.02
CA TYR A 74 14.34 -0.65 7.97
C TYR A 74 14.38 0.03 6.62
N VAL A 75 15.22 -0.47 5.74
CA VAL A 75 15.28 -0.03 4.34
C VAL A 75 14.70 -1.15 3.50
N ILE A 76 13.62 -0.86 2.81
CA ILE A 76 12.95 -1.85 1.98
C ILE A 76 12.75 -1.32 0.58
N ASN A 77 12.53 -2.24 -0.36
CA ASN A 77 12.07 -1.89 -1.69
C ASN A 77 10.74 -2.59 -1.91
N LEU A 78 9.75 -1.81 -2.34
CA LEU A 78 8.43 -2.35 -2.68
C LEU A 78 8.30 -2.44 -4.19
N SER A 79 7.85 -3.59 -4.66
CA SER A 79 7.51 -3.80 -6.07
C SER A 79 6.00 -3.69 -6.21
N GLY A 80 5.53 -2.80 -7.06
CA GLY A 80 4.10 -2.64 -7.32
C GLY A 80 3.54 -3.84 -8.04
N LYS A 81 2.38 -4.33 -7.59
CA LYS A 81 1.74 -5.52 -8.16
C LYS A 81 0.40 -5.18 -8.79
N ASN A 82 -0.64 -5.08 -8.00
CA ASN A 82 -1.99 -4.88 -8.50
C ASN A 82 -2.61 -3.69 -7.80
N TYR A 83 -3.56 -3.05 -8.45
CA TYR A 83 -4.45 -2.16 -7.73
C TYR A 83 -5.39 -2.98 -6.86
N PHE A 84 -5.87 -2.38 -5.79
CA PHE A 84 -6.86 -3.01 -4.92
C PHE A 84 -7.88 -1.97 -4.49
N SER A 85 -9.05 -2.45 -4.07
CA SER A 85 -10.02 -1.61 -3.40
C SER A 85 -10.18 -2.09 -1.98
N ILE A 86 -10.39 -1.14 -1.06
CA ILE A 86 -10.62 -1.48 0.33
C ILE A 86 -12.04 -1.98 0.48
N ASN A 87 -12.16 -3.22 0.96
CA ASN A 87 -13.46 -3.80 1.27
C ASN A 87 -13.88 -3.43 2.69
N LYS A 88 -12.97 -3.61 3.64
CA LYS A 88 -13.27 -3.33 5.04
C LYS A 88 -11.99 -3.18 5.85
N GLU A 89 -11.91 -2.14 6.69
CA GLU A 89 -10.85 -2.05 7.68
C GLU A 89 -11.18 -2.97 8.84
N LEU A 90 -10.19 -3.69 9.32
CA LEU A 90 -10.37 -4.59 10.45
C LEU A 90 -10.31 -3.82 11.76
N PRO A 91 -10.91 -4.35 12.84
CA PRO A 91 -10.81 -3.70 14.15
C PRO A 91 -9.35 -3.49 14.54
N LYS A 92 -9.06 -2.33 15.13
CA LYS A 92 -7.70 -1.95 15.47
C LYS A 92 -7.19 -2.80 16.62
N SER A 93 -6.30 -3.74 16.33
CA SER A 93 -5.64 -4.58 17.34
C SER A 93 -4.12 -4.40 17.31
N LYS A 94 -3.62 -3.60 16.37
CA LYS A 94 -2.20 -3.34 16.17
C LYS A 94 -1.99 -1.83 16.03
N LYS A 95 -0.74 -1.40 16.05
CA LYS A 95 -0.41 0.02 15.89
C LYS A 95 -0.63 0.52 14.47
N PHE A 96 -0.73 -0.38 13.51
CA PHE A 96 -0.99 -0.07 12.11
C PHE A 96 -2.34 -0.63 11.68
N ILE A 97 -2.85 -0.18 10.54
CA ILE A 97 -4.16 -0.56 10.05
C ILE A 97 -4.06 -1.84 9.22
N LEU A 98 -4.90 -2.81 9.52
CA LEU A 98 -5.11 -3.98 8.67
C LEU A 98 -6.44 -3.82 7.95
N ALA A 99 -6.51 -4.24 6.71
CA ALA A 99 -7.73 -4.16 5.94
C ALA A 99 -7.92 -5.39 5.07
N ASN A 100 -9.17 -5.75 4.88
CA ASN A 100 -9.57 -6.72 3.88
C ASN A 100 -9.72 -5.97 2.56
N VAL A 101 -8.97 -6.35 1.54
CA VAL A 101 -8.95 -5.67 0.27
C VAL A 101 -9.27 -6.64 -0.85
N LYS A 102 -9.85 -6.11 -1.92
CA LYS A 102 -10.16 -6.86 -3.12
C LYS A 102 -9.19 -6.44 -4.22
N LEU A 103 -8.50 -7.41 -4.81
CA LEU A 103 -7.59 -7.14 -5.91
C LEU A 103 -8.39 -6.79 -7.16
N ILE A 104 -7.91 -5.80 -7.90
CA ILE A 104 -8.55 -5.34 -9.11
C ILE A 104 -7.90 -6.00 -10.31
N ASP A 105 -8.71 -6.61 -11.16
CA ASP A 105 -8.24 -7.24 -12.39
C ASP A 105 -8.22 -6.20 -13.51
N GLU A 106 -7.01 -5.80 -13.90
CA GLU A 106 -6.82 -4.79 -14.94
C GLU A 106 -7.29 -5.24 -16.33
N LYS A 107 -7.54 -6.52 -16.49
CA LYS A 107 -8.00 -7.05 -17.79
C LYS A 107 -9.47 -6.76 -18.06
N LYS A 108 -10.23 -6.35 -17.03
CA LYS A 108 -11.64 -6.03 -17.19
C LYS A 108 -11.79 -4.58 -17.65
N PRO A 109 -12.45 -4.35 -18.80
CA PRO A 109 -12.54 -2.98 -19.34
C PRO A 109 -13.17 -1.97 -18.39
N ILE A 110 -14.19 -2.36 -17.65
CA ILE A 110 -14.88 -1.46 -16.74
C ILE A 110 -13.99 -1.04 -15.59
N ILE A 111 -13.15 -1.95 -15.12
CA ILE A 111 -12.19 -1.65 -14.05
C ILE A 111 -11.09 -0.74 -14.57
N LYS A 112 -10.60 -0.98 -15.77
CA LYS A 112 -9.63 -0.10 -16.41
C LYS A 112 -10.14 1.33 -16.50
N LYS A 113 -11.38 1.48 -16.89
CA LYS A 113 -12.00 2.80 -17.02
C LYS A 113 -12.05 3.50 -15.66
N ASN A 114 -12.41 2.76 -14.61
CA ASN A 114 -12.45 3.31 -13.26
C ASN A 114 -11.06 3.68 -12.76
N ILE A 115 -10.07 2.85 -13.06
CA ILE A 115 -8.69 3.10 -12.67
C ILE A 115 -8.16 4.35 -13.36
N THR A 116 -8.44 4.51 -14.65
CA THR A 116 -8.02 5.69 -15.39
C THR A 116 -8.57 6.96 -14.77
N LYS A 117 -9.85 6.95 -14.43
CA LYS A 117 -10.48 8.08 -13.77
C LYS A 117 -9.84 8.34 -12.40
N PHE A 118 -9.59 7.28 -11.65
CA PHE A 118 -8.94 7.38 -10.36
C PHE A 118 -7.54 7.98 -10.48
N ASP A 119 -6.75 7.49 -11.43
CA ASP A 119 -5.39 7.98 -11.64
C ASP A 119 -5.37 9.46 -11.95
N LYS A 120 -6.31 9.92 -12.76
CA LYS A 120 -6.42 11.33 -13.12
C LYS A 120 -6.67 12.18 -11.87
N ASP A 121 -7.62 11.75 -11.04
CA ASP A 121 -7.93 12.45 -9.81
C ASP A 121 -6.75 12.41 -8.85
N LEU A 122 -6.07 11.28 -8.78
CA LEU A 122 -4.92 11.10 -7.92
C LEU A 122 -3.78 12.04 -8.30
N LEU A 123 -3.50 12.15 -9.60
CA LEU A 123 -2.46 13.05 -10.09
C LEU A 123 -2.75 14.50 -9.75
N ILE A 124 -4.01 14.89 -9.85
CA ILE A 124 -4.42 16.25 -9.48
C ILE A 124 -4.17 16.50 -7.99
N ASN A 125 -4.45 15.50 -7.16
CA ASN A 125 -4.32 15.65 -5.72
C ASN A 125 -2.85 15.58 -5.25
N VAL A 126 -2.02 14.87 -5.99
CA VAL A 126 -0.61 14.72 -5.64
C VAL A 126 0.20 15.93 -6.10
N CYS A 127 -0.18 16.47 -7.22
CA CYS A 127 0.45 17.69 -7.74
C CYS A 127 -0.14 18.94 -7.10
#